data_6293710e2a8a9470fbf285abb771dfb1
#
_entry.id   6293710e2a8a9470fbf285abb771dfb1
#
_cell.length_a   1.000
_cell.length_b   1.000
_cell.length_c   1.000
_cell.angle_alpha   90.00
_cell.angle_beta   90.00
_cell.angle_gamma   90.00
#
_symmetry.space_group_name_H-M   'P 1'
#
loop_
_entity.id
_entity.type
_entity.pdbx_description
1 polymer ?
#
loop_
_entity_poly.entity_id
_entity_poly.type
_entity_poly.pdbx_seq_one_letter_code
_entity_poly.pdbx_strand_id
1 'polypeptide(L)'
;MALKIDSLLERIGIARDKTVGLALSGGGAKGFSHIGVLMAFDRCGIKPDILSGVSAGAIASVLYSAGLKPLDIVKCFNEADKFGDFTEWAIPREGFLKLDRFGRLLEEWLPVKNLEDLRIPTVICATDIDHGKSVGWSKGEIVPRVLASCSIPIVFNPRKINGVNYVDGGVLRNLPAWAIRSYCKTLYGCNCSPLRKTFNPKKGLIDIAFRSYHLMLKANLAQDIRLCDHLIQVNELSAVSTFDLSSLNKGVMAGYDAAMKVLEKIEPWKN
;
A
#
# COMPACT_ATOMS: atom_id res chain seq x y z
N MET A 1 6.89 -11.96 -17.40
CA MET A 1 7.50 -10.76 -18.01
C MET A 1 8.29 -10.06 -16.92
N ALA A 2 9.61 -10.21 -16.89
CA ALA A 2 10.45 -9.54 -15.91
C ALA A 2 10.28 -8.03 -16.08
N LEU A 3 9.97 -7.35 -14.99
CA LEU A 3 9.88 -5.89 -14.96
C LEU A 3 11.27 -5.34 -15.37
N LYS A 4 11.33 -4.53 -16.43
CA LYS A 4 12.55 -3.80 -16.81
C LYS A 4 12.80 -2.65 -15.83
N ILE A 5 13.02 -2.98 -14.55
CA ILE A 5 13.41 -2.00 -13.52
C ILE A 5 14.93 -1.78 -13.58
N ASP A 6 15.71 -2.71 -14.15
CA ASP A 6 17.17 -2.56 -14.31
C ASP A 6 17.53 -1.21 -14.96
N SER A 7 16.77 -0.82 -16.01
CA SER A 7 16.96 0.50 -16.64
C SER A 7 16.59 1.69 -15.76
N LEU A 8 15.85 1.47 -14.67
CA LEU A 8 15.42 2.54 -13.76
C LEU A 8 16.44 2.73 -12.64
N LEU A 9 16.97 1.66 -12.06
CA LEU A 9 18.06 1.71 -11.09
C LEU A 9 19.35 2.23 -11.73
N GLU A 10 19.65 1.81 -12.99
CA GLU A 10 20.75 2.35 -13.78
C GLU A 10 20.62 3.86 -14.03
N ARG A 11 19.40 4.36 -14.29
CA ARG A 11 19.14 5.80 -14.49
C ARG A 11 19.37 6.64 -13.25
N ILE A 12 19.18 6.09 -12.04
CA ILE A 12 19.38 6.80 -10.77
C ILE A 12 20.78 6.58 -10.19
N GLY A 13 21.63 5.77 -10.84
CA GLY A 13 23.01 5.56 -10.42
C GLY A 13 23.17 4.84 -9.07
N ILE A 14 22.14 4.10 -8.63
CA ILE A 14 22.17 3.35 -7.37
C ILE A 14 22.70 1.95 -7.63
N ALA A 15 23.82 1.62 -6.99
CA ALA A 15 24.37 0.28 -7.02
C ALA A 15 23.46 -0.67 -6.22
N ARG A 16 23.15 -1.84 -6.81
CA ARG A 16 22.24 -2.85 -6.21
C ARG A 16 22.66 -3.29 -4.80
N ASP A 17 23.95 -3.28 -4.51
CA ASP A 17 24.53 -3.66 -3.21
C ASP A 17 24.29 -2.65 -2.08
N LYS A 18 23.71 -1.48 -2.37
CA LYS A 18 23.37 -0.43 -1.40
C LYS A 18 21.88 -0.06 -1.37
N THR A 19 21.06 -0.73 -2.18
CA THR A 19 19.65 -0.37 -2.37
C THR A 19 18.78 -0.77 -1.18
N VAL A 20 18.12 0.21 -0.59
CA VAL A 20 17.11 0.03 0.45
C VAL A 20 15.72 0.01 -0.18
N GLY A 21 15.00 -1.08 -0.01
CA GLY A 21 13.62 -1.22 -0.46
C GLY A 21 12.61 -1.15 0.69
N LEU A 22 11.42 -0.63 0.40
CA LEU A 22 10.31 -0.60 1.34
C LEU A 22 9.03 -1.11 0.67
N ALA A 23 8.51 -2.25 1.14
CA ALA A 23 7.26 -2.84 0.69
C ALA A 23 6.12 -2.53 1.67
N LEU A 24 5.04 -1.90 1.19
CA LEU A 24 3.91 -1.45 1.99
C LEU A 24 2.65 -2.27 1.66
N SER A 25 2.10 -2.97 2.65
CA SER A 25 0.93 -3.84 2.48
C SER A 25 -0.38 -3.09 2.27
N GLY A 26 -1.38 -3.78 1.75
CA GLY A 26 -2.78 -3.34 1.83
C GLY A 26 -3.31 -3.38 3.27
N GLY A 27 -4.40 -2.61 3.53
CA GLY A 27 -5.01 -2.59 4.86
C GLY A 27 -6.17 -1.61 5.05
N GLY A 28 -6.63 -0.93 4.01
CA GLY A 28 -7.64 0.13 4.09
C GLY A 28 -7.18 1.26 5.03
N ALA A 29 -8.04 1.74 5.91
CA ALA A 29 -7.74 2.83 6.86
C ALA A 29 -6.56 2.50 7.81
N LYS A 30 -6.25 1.23 8.06
CA LYS A 30 -5.04 0.84 8.80
C LYS A 30 -3.75 1.27 8.08
N GLY A 31 -3.82 1.50 6.77
CA GLY A 31 -2.72 2.00 5.95
C GLY A 31 -2.23 3.39 6.31
N PHE A 32 -2.97 4.16 7.11
CA PHE A 32 -2.46 5.39 7.70
C PHE A 32 -1.19 5.16 8.53
N SER A 33 -0.97 3.93 9.00
CA SER A 33 0.27 3.55 9.66
C SER A 33 1.49 3.62 8.73
N HIS A 34 1.32 3.47 7.43
CA HIS A 34 2.43 3.63 6.48
C HIS A 34 2.99 5.04 6.50
N ILE A 35 2.14 6.07 6.73
CA ILE A 35 2.61 7.45 6.88
C ILE A 35 3.52 7.56 8.11
N GLY A 36 3.14 6.93 9.23
CA GLY A 36 3.96 6.88 10.43
C GLY A 36 5.29 6.13 10.22
N VAL A 37 5.27 5.03 9.47
CA VAL A 37 6.49 4.31 9.08
C VAL A 37 7.42 5.21 8.28
N LEU A 38 6.90 5.93 7.28
CA LEU A 38 7.67 6.89 6.48
C LEU A 38 8.24 8.03 7.34
N MET A 39 7.48 8.53 8.33
CA MET A 39 7.99 9.51 9.32
C MET A 39 9.16 8.96 10.13
N ALA A 40 9.09 7.69 10.57
CA ALA A 40 10.19 7.05 11.29
C ALA A 40 11.43 6.88 10.41
N PHE A 41 11.25 6.49 9.15
CA PHE A 41 12.34 6.39 8.17
C PHE A 41 13.02 7.76 7.96
N ASP A 42 12.23 8.81 7.72
CA ASP A 42 12.76 10.17 7.58
C ASP A 42 13.52 10.63 8.83
N ARG A 43 12.96 10.40 10.04
CA ARG A 43 13.62 10.72 11.31
C ARG A 43 14.96 10.02 11.47
N CYS A 44 15.00 8.77 11.01
CA CYS A 44 16.19 7.92 11.08
C CYS A 44 17.18 8.19 9.93
N GLY A 45 16.91 9.11 9.03
CA GLY A 45 17.75 9.39 7.87
C GLY A 45 17.82 8.23 6.87
N ILE A 46 16.92 7.24 6.98
CA ILE A 46 16.84 6.12 6.06
C ILE A 46 15.93 6.51 4.91
N LYS A 47 16.48 6.58 3.70
CA LYS A 47 15.72 6.89 2.49
C LYS A 47 15.56 5.61 1.67
N PRO A 48 14.32 5.13 1.45
CA PRO A 48 14.10 4.05 0.51
C PRO A 48 14.49 4.47 -0.91
N ASP A 49 15.24 3.62 -1.60
CA ASP A 49 15.64 3.82 -3.01
C ASP A 49 14.57 3.28 -3.96
N ILE A 50 13.71 2.37 -3.48
CA ILE A 50 12.60 1.79 -4.24
C ILE A 50 11.46 1.43 -3.28
N LEU A 51 10.22 1.71 -3.71
CA LEU A 51 9.01 1.32 -2.97
C LEU A 51 8.17 0.34 -3.77
N SER A 52 7.40 -0.46 -3.05
CA SER A 52 6.26 -1.19 -3.62
C SER A 52 5.05 -1.09 -2.70
N GLY A 53 3.85 -1.04 -3.30
CA GLY A 53 2.63 -0.88 -2.55
C GLY A 53 1.44 -1.67 -3.09
N VAL A 54 0.59 -2.14 -2.18
CA VAL A 54 -0.74 -2.70 -2.46
C VAL A 54 -1.78 -1.85 -1.75
N SER A 55 -2.87 -1.48 -2.45
CA SER A 55 -4.01 -0.78 -1.82
C SER A 55 -3.57 0.49 -1.06
N ALA A 56 -3.88 0.61 0.22
CA ALA A 56 -3.41 1.72 1.05
C ALA A 56 -1.89 1.91 1.03
N GLY A 57 -1.11 0.82 0.90
CA GLY A 57 0.33 0.88 0.71
C GLY A 57 0.72 1.48 -0.64
N ALA A 58 -0.07 1.24 -1.70
CA ALA A 58 0.14 1.87 -3.00
C ALA A 58 -0.06 3.39 -2.93
N ILE A 59 -1.09 3.84 -2.22
CA ILE A 59 -1.38 5.26 -2.00
C ILE A 59 -0.20 5.93 -1.26
N ALA A 60 0.21 5.38 -0.13
CA ALA A 60 1.33 5.91 0.66
C ALA A 60 2.64 5.95 -0.16
N SER A 61 2.90 4.88 -0.93
CA SER A 61 4.08 4.78 -1.78
C SER A 61 4.13 5.88 -2.84
N VAL A 62 3.06 6.10 -3.60
CA VAL A 62 3.07 7.10 -4.70
C VAL A 62 3.13 8.52 -4.16
N LEU A 63 2.41 8.85 -3.09
CA LEU A 63 2.45 10.19 -2.51
C LEU A 63 3.84 10.54 -1.97
N TYR A 64 4.46 9.62 -1.23
CA TYR A 64 5.81 9.80 -0.73
C TYR A 64 6.84 9.86 -1.86
N SER A 65 6.75 8.96 -2.84
CA SER A 65 7.66 8.91 -3.98
C SER A 65 7.52 10.12 -4.91
N ALA A 66 6.35 10.76 -4.94
CA ALA A 66 6.13 12.03 -5.63
C ALA A 66 6.82 13.21 -4.94
N GLY A 67 7.29 13.02 -3.70
CA GLY A 67 8.03 14.01 -2.92
C GLY A 67 7.22 14.72 -1.84
N LEU A 68 5.99 14.27 -1.56
CA LEU A 68 5.22 14.77 -0.41
C LEU A 68 5.89 14.29 0.89
N LYS A 69 6.05 15.20 1.84
CA LYS A 69 6.48 14.83 3.18
C LYS A 69 5.35 14.08 3.90
N PRO A 70 5.65 13.14 4.82
CA PRO A 70 4.61 12.41 5.55
C PRO A 70 3.55 13.31 6.22
N LEU A 71 3.94 14.45 6.78
CA LEU A 71 3.00 15.42 7.36
C LEU A 71 2.08 16.08 6.32
N ASP A 72 2.54 16.28 5.09
CA ASP A 72 1.72 16.82 4.02
C ASP A 72 0.72 15.76 3.52
N ILE A 73 1.12 14.50 3.51
CA ILE A 73 0.19 13.38 3.26
C ILE A 73 -0.92 13.35 4.32
N VAL A 74 -0.60 13.54 5.61
CA VAL A 74 -1.60 13.66 6.68
C VAL A 74 -2.58 14.79 6.41
N LYS A 75 -2.10 15.97 5.95
CA LYS A 75 -2.97 17.11 5.61
C LYS A 75 -3.93 16.78 4.48
N CYS A 76 -3.45 16.14 3.39
CA CYS A 76 -4.30 15.71 2.28
C CYS A 76 -5.49 14.87 2.77
N PHE A 77 -5.25 13.92 3.68
CA PHE A 77 -6.31 13.07 4.22
C PHE A 77 -7.22 13.79 5.22
N ASN A 78 -6.72 14.76 5.99
CA ASN A 78 -7.55 15.57 6.90
C ASN A 78 -8.48 16.52 6.14
N GLU A 79 -8.05 17.05 4.99
CA GLU A 79 -8.85 17.92 4.13
C GLU A 79 -9.97 17.13 3.42
N ALA A 80 -9.73 15.85 3.13
CA ALA A 80 -10.69 14.91 2.53
C ALA A 80 -11.45 14.07 3.58
N ASP A 81 -12.03 14.69 4.58
CA ASP A 81 -12.42 14.15 5.89
C ASP A 81 -13.54 13.10 5.89
N LYS A 82 -14.25 12.88 4.78
CA LYS A 82 -15.43 12.00 4.77
C LYS A 82 -15.28 10.82 3.81
N PHE A 83 -15.66 9.62 4.25
CA PHE A 83 -15.70 8.43 3.38
C PHE A 83 -16.46 8.69 2.06
N GLY A 84 -17.51 9.53 2.10
CA GLY A 84 -18.23 9.98 0.92
C GLY A 84 -17.40 10.77 -0.08
N ASP A 85 -16.27 11.39 0.35
CA ASP A 85 -15.36 12.07 -0.55
C ASP A 85 -14.47 11.09 -1.33
N PHE A 86 -14.38 9.85 -0.88
CA PHE A 86 -13.58 8.80 -1.52
C PHE A 86 -14.40 7.88 -2.44
N THR A 87 -15.74 7.82 -2.27
CA THR A 87 -16.54 6.80 -2.93
C THR A 87 -17.83 7.36 -3.52
N GLU A 88 -18.32 6.69 -4.57
CA GLU A 88 -19.63 6.94 -5.19
C GLU A 88 -20.42 5.63 -5.25
N TRP A 89 -21.75 5.70 -5.11
CA TRP A 89 -22.61 4.54 -5.30
C TRP A 89 -22.55 4.04 -6.75
N ALA A 90 -22.43 2.73 -6.92
CA ALA A 90 -22.49 2.07 -8.20
C ALA A 90 -23.80 1.26 -8.33
N ILE A 91 -24.21 0.99 -9.56
CA ILE A 91 -25.25 -0.03 -9.80
C ILE A 91 -24.63 -1.39 -9.42
N PRO A 92 -25.25 -2.18 -8.52
CA PRO A 92 -24.62 -3.37 -7.94
C PRO A 92 -24.61 -4.55 -8.93
N ARG A 93 -23.80 -4.43 -9.99
CA ARG A 93 -23.54 -5.53 -10.93
C ARG A 93 -22.18 -6.17 -10.65
N GLU A 94 -21.16 -5.35 -10.37
CA GLU A 94 -19.77 -5.78 -10.21
C GLU A 94 -19.16 -5.34 -8.88
N GLY A 95 -19.80 -4.40 -8.17
CA GLY A 95 -19.43 -3.86 -6.86
C GLY A 95 -20.45 -2.83 -6.40
N PHE A 96 -20.41 -2.45 -5.12
CA PHE A 96 -21.38 -1.50 -4.54
C PHE A 96 -20.95 -0.05 -4.65
N LEU A 97 -19.64 0.21 -4.80
CA LEU A 97 -19.05 1.55 -4.77
C LEU A 97 -18.04 1.75 -5.90
N LYS A 98 -17.84 3.01 -6.29
CA LYS A 98 -16.79 3.44 -7.21
C LYS A 98 -15.76 4.30 -6.47
N LEU A 99 -14.51 4.24 -6.93
CA LEU A 99 -13.39 5.02 -6.39
C LEU A 99 -13.06 6.26 -7.24
N ASP A 100 -13.97 6.69 -8.15
CA ASP A 100 -13.66 7.76 -9.10
C ASP A 100 -13.43 9.12 -8.40
N ARG A 101 -14.17 9.40 -7.30
CA ARG A 101 -13.92 10.61 -6.48
C ARG A 101 -12.53 10.58 -5.86
N PHE A 102 -12.11 9.43 -5.33
CA PHE A 102 -10.76 9.27 -4.80
C PHE A 102 -9.70 9.45 -5.88
N GLY A 103 -9.99 8.98 -7.11
CA GLY A 103 -9.12 9.23 -8.25
C GLY A 103 -8.87 10.72 -8.50
N ARG A 104 -9.91 11.56 -8.46
CA ARG A 104 -9.79 13.02 -8.58
C ARG A 104 -8.95 13.64 -7.46
N LEU A 105 -9.15 13.22 -6.21
CA LEU A 105 -8.32 13.69 -5.09
C LEU A 105 -6.84 13.32 -5.28
N LEU A 106 -6.55 12.10 -5.75
CA LEU A 106 -5.18 11.70 -6.05
C LEU A 106 -4.57 12.53 -7.18
N GLU A 107 -5.35 12.89 -8.22
CA GLU A 107 -4.88 13.78 -9.29
C GLU A 107 -4.54 15.18 -8.78
N GLU A 108 -5.29 15.69 -7.80
CA GLU A 108 -5.03 16.99 -7.16
C GLU A 108 -3.79 16.96 -6.25
N TRP A 109 -3.56 15.84 -5.54
CA TRP A 109 -2.43 15.71 -4.61
C TRP A 109 -1.11 15.39 -5.29
N LEU A 110 -1.14 14.73 -6.45
CA LEU A 110 0.05 14.26 -7.15
C LEU A 110 0.59 15.33 -8.10
N PRO A 111 1.89 15.72 -7.97
CA PRO A 111 2.51 16.69 -8.89
C PRO A 111 2.87 16.07 -10.26
N VAL A 112 2.76 14.76 -10.42
CA VAL A 112 3.10 14.01 -11.63
C VAL A 112 2.00 13.00 -11.98
N LYS A 113 1.91 12.62 -13.26
CA LYS A 113 0.85 11.71 -13.75
C LYS A 113 1.30 10.26 -13.89
N ASN A 114 2.57 10.02 -14.18
CA ASN A 114 3.06 8.68 -14.49
C ASN A 114 4.02 8.16 -13.41
N LEU A 115 4.06 6.84 -13.24
CA LEU A 115 4.94 6.15 -12.28
C LEU A 115 6.43 6.40 -12.56
N GLU A 116 6.80 6.49 -13.83
CA GLU A 116 8.18 6.77 -14.25
C GLU A 116 8.66 8.18 -13.96
N ASP A 117 7.73 9.11 -13.65
CA ASP A 117 8.02 10.50 -13.30
C ASP A 117 8.20 10.71 -11.79
N LEU A 118 7.95 9.67 -10.98
CA LEU A 118 8.14 9.71 -9.53
C LEU A 118 9.64 9.87 -9.18
N ARG A 119 9.92 10.60 -8.10
CA ARG A 119 11.28 10.83 -7.60
C ARG A 119 11.95 9.55 -7.10
N ILE A 120 11.16 8.65 -6.51
CA ILE A 120 11.62 7.33 -6.07
C ILE A 120 10.92 6.28 -6.92
N PRO A 121 11.64 5.34 -7.53
CA PRO A 121 11.06 4.22 -8.25
C PRO A 121 10.01 3.50 -7.42
N THR A 122 8.82 3.33 -7.98
CA THR A 122 7.70 2.74 -7.25
C THR A 122 6.98 1.71 -8.08
N VAL A 123 6.67 0.57 -7.46
CA VAL A 123 5.90 -0.52 -8.07
C VAL A 123 4.54 -0.62 -7.41
N ILE A 124 3.47 -0.35 -8.19
CA ILE A 124 2.10 -0.57 -7.74
C ILE A 124 1.68 -2.00 -8.09
N CYS A 125 1.18 -2.73 -7.09
CA CYS A 125 0.79 -4.12 -7.27
C CYS A 125 -0.72 -4.32 -7.16
N ALA A 126 -1.27 -5.14 -8.05
CA ALA A 126 -2.67 -5.51 -8.10
C ALA A 126 -2.83 -7.00 -8.46
N THR A 127 -4.06 -7.48 -8.47
CA THR A 127 -4.42 -8.80 -8.96
C THR A 127 -5.14 -8.69 -10.29
N ASP A 128 -4.58 -9.28 -11.34
CA ASP A 128 -5.24 -9.55 -12.61
C ASP A 128 -6.26 -10.68 -12.35
N ILE A 129 -7.54 -10.31 -12.26
CA ILE A 129 -8.59 -11.28 -11.90
C ILE A 129 -8.97 -12.16 -13.07
N ASP A 130 -8.79 -11.70 -14.30
CA ASP A 130 -9.11 -12.47 -15.51
C ASP A 130 -8.16 -13.67 -15.69
N HIS A 131 -6.88 -13.51 -15.27
CA HIS A 131 -5.85 -14.53 -15.45
C HIS A 131 -5.32 -15.12 -14.12
N GLY A 132 -5.84 -14.69 -12.97
CA GLY A 132 -5.48 -15.23 -11.65
C GLY A 132 -4.02 -15.01 -11.25
N LYS A 133 -3.42 -13.86 -11.57
CA LYS A 133 -2.01 -13.57 -11.30
C LYS A 133 -1.78 -12.22 -10.64
N SER A 134 -0.72 -12.13 -9.83
CA SER A 134 -0.24 -10.86 -9.31
C SER A 134 0.49 -10.08 -10.40
N VAL A 135 0.25 -8.77 -10.48
CA VAL A 135 0.92 -7.86 -11.41
C VAL A 135 1.54 -6.70 -10.65
N GLY A 136 2.63 -6.16 -11.19
CA GLY A 136 3.29 -4.96 -10.69
C GLY A 136 3.59 -4.00 -11.84
N TRP A 137 3.30 -2.72 -11.66
CA TRP A 137 3.55 -1.67 -12.63
C TRP A 137 4.55 -0.66 -12.07
N SER A 138 5.59 -0.38 -12.84
CA SER A 138 6.58 0.68 -12.59
C SER A 138 6.50 1.81 -13.63
N LYS A 139 5.53 1.75 -14.55
CA LYS A 139 5.32 2.73 -15.63
C LYS A 139 3.86 2.95 -15.92
N GLY A 140 3.56 4.12 -16.51
CA GLY A 140 2.24 4.57 -16.96
C GLY A 140 1.47 5.29 -15.86
N GLU A 141 0.25 5.72 -16.17
CA GLU A 141 -0.55 6.59 -15.30
C GLU A 141 -0.73 6.01 -13.89
N ILE A 142 -0.49 6.86 -12.87
CA ILE A 142 -0.53 6.49 -11.45
C ILE A 142 -1.97 6.16 -11.03
N VAL A 143 -2.90 7.09 -11.26
CA VAL A 143 -4.26 7.02 -10.68
C VAL A 143 -5.00 5.75 -11.10
N PRO A 144 -5.11 5.36 -12.39
CA PRO A 144 -5.77 4.12 -12.76
C PRO A 144 -5.20 2.88 -12.09
N ARG A 145 -3.87 2.83 -11.89
CA ARG A 145 -3.16 1.70 -11.27
C ARG A 145 -3.35 1.64 -9.77
N VAL A 146 -3.33 2.81 -9.09
CA VAL A 146 -3.65 2.89 -7.66
C VAL A 146 -5.09 2.48 -7.41
N LEU A 147 -6.05 2.96 -8.21
CA LEU A 147 -7.45 2.57 -8.08
C LEU A 147 -7.66 1.07 -8.34
N ALA A 148 -6.95 0.47 -9.29
CA ALA A 148 -6.95 -0.98 -9.51
C ALA A 148 -6.44 -1.72 -8.27
N SER A 149 -5.32 -1.25 -7.69
CA SER A 149 -4.75 -1.78 -6.46
C SER A 149 -5.67 -1.65 -5.24
N CYS A 150 -6.58 -0.67 -5.23
CA CYS A 150 -7.54 -0.40 -4.15
C CYS A 150 -8.92 -1.03 -4.38
N SER A 151 -9.17 -1.69 -5.52
CA SER A 151 -10.47 -2.27 -5.86
C SER A 151 -10.72 -3.57 -5.10
N ILE A 152 -11.07 -3.45 -3.80
CA ILE A 152 -11.42 -4.59 -2.94
C ILE A 152 -12.65 -5.30 -3.52
N PRO A 153 -12.56 -6.63 -3.82
CA PRO A 153 -13.69 -7.38 -4.35
C PRO A 153 -14.94 -7.25 -3.50
N ILE A 154 -16.12 -7.28 -4.13
CA ILE A 154 -17.44 -7.10 -3.51
C ILE A 154 -17.74 -5.63 -3.17
N VAL A 155 -16.75 -4.88 -2.66
CA VAL A 155 -16.95 -3.47 -2.27
C VAL A 155 -16.89 -2.56 -3.47
N PHE A 156 -15.81 -2.66 -4.24
CA PHE A 156 -15.53 -1.80 -5.38
C PHE A 156 -15.56 -2.60 -6.69
N ASN A 157 -15.96 -1.90 -7.75
CA ASN A 157 -15.89 -2.47 -9.09
C ASN A 157 -14.44 -2.75 -9.48
N PRO A 158 -14.16 -3.88 -10.18
CA PRO A 158 -12.87 -4.09 -10.81
C PRO A 158 -12.50 -2.93 -11.74
N ARG A 159 -11.21 -2.60 -11.80
CA ARG A 159 -10.71 -1.56 -12.74
C ARG A 159 -10.20 -2.21 -14.01
N LYS A 160 -10.70 -1.75 -15.14
CA LYS A 160 -10.26 -2.22 -16.46
C LYS A 160 -9.12 -1.36 -16.98
N ILE A 161 -7.94 -1.97 -17.22
CA ILE A 161 -6.77 -1.32 -17.83
C ILE A 161 -6.33 -2.15 -19.02
N ASN A 162 -6.27 -1.55 -20.21
CA ASN A 162 -5.89 -2.20 -21.46
C ASN A 162 -6.66 -3.53 -21.72
N GLY A 163 -7.95 -3.53 -21.44
CA GLY A 163 -8.83 -4.68 -21.69
C GLY A 163 -8.87 -5.73 -20.57
N VAL A 164 -7.98 -5.69 -19.60
CA VAL A 164 -7.90 -6.65 -18.47
C VAL A 164 -8.51 -6.06 -17.20
N ASN A 165 -9.24 -6.87 -16.44
CA ASN A 165 -9.85 -6.48 -15.17
C ASN A 165 -8.89 -6.72 -14.00
N TYR A 166 -8.77 -5.73 -13.11
CA TYR A 166 -7.91 -5.77 -11.95
C TYR A 166 -8.69 -5.50 -10.67
N VAL A 167 -8.29 -6.18 -9.62
CA VAL A 167 -8.78 -6.01 -8.25
C VAL A 167 -7.60 -5.80 -7.29
N ASP A 168 -7.90 -5.51 -6.03
CA ASP A 168 -6.92 -5.29 -4.96
C ASP A 168 -5.84 -6.39 -4.96
N GLY A 169 -4.58 -5.96 -4.87
CA GLY A 169 -3.43 -6.86 -4.87
C GLY A 169 -3.42 -7.82 -3.68
N GLY A 170 -4.10 -7.46 -2.60
CA GLY A 170 -4.25 -8.27 -1.40
C GLY A 170 -4.94 -9.63 -1.65
N VAL A 171 -5.70 -9.76 -2.72
CA VAL A 171 -6.33 -11.05 -3.09
C VAL A 171 -5.28 -12.16 -3.24
N LEU A 172 -4.15 -11.89 -3.88
CA LEU A 172 -3.08 -12.88 -4.09
C LEU A 172 -1.81 -12.60 -3.29
N ARG A 173 -1.38 -11.34 -3.16
CA ARG A 173 -0.10 -10.95 -2.54
C ARG A 173 -0.23 -9.60 -1.81
N ASN A 174 -0.62 -9.64 -0.53
CA ASN A 174 -0.91 -8.41 0.23
C ASN A 174 0.32 -7.57 0.58
N LEU A 175 1.48 -8.18 0.78
CA LEU A 175 2.76 -7.50 1.01
C LEU A 175 3.61 -7.61 -0.25
N PRO A 176 3.82 -6.51 -1.03
CA PRO A 176 4.43 -6.61 -2.35
C PRO A 176 5.97 -6.69 -2.32
N ALA A 177 6.54 -7.42 -1.36
CA ALA A 177 7.97 -7.67 -1.26
C ALA A 177 8.55 -8.37 -2.50
N TRP A 178 7.77 -9.28 -3.08
CA TRP A 178 8.13 -10.00 -4.31
C TRP A 178 8.43 -9.09 -5.50
N ALA A 179 7.77 -7.93 -5.56
CA ALA A 179 7.86 -7.03 -6.70
C ALA A 179 9.21 -6.28 -6.77
N ILE A 180 9.88 -6.13 -5.61
CA ILE A 180 11.13 -5.36 -5.53
C ILE A 180 12.30 -6.10 -4.89
N ARG A 181 12.12 -7.33 -4.36
CA ARG A 181 13.18 -8.08 -3.67
C ARG A 181 14.48 -8.20 -4.49
N SER A 182 14.35 -8.47 -5.78
CA SER A 182 15.53 -8.66 -6.65
C SER A 182 16.37 -7.40 -6.84
N TYR A 183 15.84 -6.23 -6.49
CA TYR A 183 16.49 -4.92 -6.64
C TYR A 183 17.08 -4.38 -5.33
N CYS A 184 16.83 -5.04 -4.20
CA CYS A 184 17.21 -4.53 -2.90
C CYS A 184 18.35 -5.33 -2.28
N LYS A 185 19.31 -4.64 -1.67
CA LYS A 185 20.21 -5.24 -0.70
C LYS A 185 19.46 -5.47 0.61
N THR A 186 18.83 -4.43 1.13
CA THR A 186 18.02 -4.49 2.35
C THR A 186 16.58 -4.19 2.00
N LEU A 187 15.66 -5.11 2.32
CA LEU A 187 14.24 -4.95 2.09
C LEU A 187 13.48 -4.91 3.42
N TYR A 188 12.85 -3.76 3.68
CA TYR A 188 11.89 -3.61 4.76
C TYR A 188 10.49 -3.93 4.24
N GLY A 189 9.74 -4.76 5.00
CA GLY A 189 8.32 -4.98 4.77
C GLY A 189 7.50 -4.34 5.88
N CYS A 190 6.43 -3.62 5.54
CA CYS A 190 5.46 -3.13 6.52
C CYS A 190 4.10 -3.81 6.32
N ASN A 191 3.67 -4.58 7.33
CA ASN A 191 2.33 -5.16 7.36
C ASN A 191 1.43 -4.42 8.36
N CYS A 192 0.42 -3.73 7.83
CA CYS A 192 -0.57 -3.01 8.64
C CYS A 192 -1.93 -3.74 8.76
N SER A 193 -2.03 -4.97 8.27
CA SER A 193 -3.29 -5.75 8.24
C SER A 193 -3.31 -6.90 9.26
N PRO A 194 -3.18 -6.64 10.58
CA PRO A 194 -3.30 -7.69 11.58
C PRO A 194 -4.72 -8.25 11.57
N LEU A 195 -4.84 -9.57 11.60
CA LEU A 195 -6.13 -10.25 11.66
C LEU A 195 -6.71 -10.16 13.08
N ARG A 196 -7.96 -9.71 13.23
CA ARG A 196 -8.68 -9.80 14.51
C ARG A 196 -8.74 -11.25 15.00
N LYS A 197 -8.50 -11.47 16.29
CA LYS A 197 -8.54 -12.82 16.92
C LYS A 197 -9.95 -13.40 16.91
N THR A 198 -10.95 -12.59 17.17
CA THR A 198 -12.36 -12.99 17.24
C THR A 198 -13.16 -12.45 16.05
N PHE A 199 -14.14 -13.22 15.63
CA PHE A 199 -15.11 -12.85 14.59
C PHE A 199 -16.52 -13.00 15.15
N ASN A 200 -17.30 -11.93 15.08
CA ASN A 200 -18.72 -11.94 15.42
C ASN A 200 -19.47 -11.21 14.29
N PRO A 201 -20.17 -11.92 13.42
CA PRO A 201 -20.87 -11.32 12.29
C PRO A 201 -22.10 -10.55 12.79
N LYS A 202 -22.13 -9.25 12.54
CA LYS A 202 -23.27 -8.36 12.85
C LYS A 202 -24.14 -8.07 11.62
N LYS A 203 -23.54 -8.09 10.43
CA LYS A 203 -24.14 -7.73 9.13
C LYS A 203 -24.34 -8.94 8.21
N GLY A 204 -24.30 -10.14 8.75
CA GLY A 204 -24.55 -11.37 7.99
C GLY A 204 -23.52 -11.63 6.89
N LEU A 205 -24.00 -11.82 5.64
CA LEU A 205 -23.19 -12.23 4.50
C LEU A 205 -22.01 -11.27 4.20
N ILE A 206 -22.20 -9.97 4.36
CA ILE A 206 -21.15 -8.97 4.12
C ILE A 206 -20.00 -9.14 5.10
N ASP A 207 -20.29 -9.37 6.39
CA ASP A 207 -19.23 -9.59 7.39
C ASP A 207 -18.46 -10.88 7.11
N ILE A 208 -19.14 -11.93 6.64
CA ILE A 208 -18.51 -13.19 6.24
C ILE A 208 -17.57 -12.95 5.04
N ALA A 209 -18.03 -12.22 4.03
CA ALA A 209 -17.24 -11.91 2.84
C ALA A 209 -15.98 -11.11 3.20
N PHE A 210 -16.11 -10.08 4.05
CA PHE A 210 -14.95 -9.33 4.57
C PHE A 210 -14.01 -10.19 5.41
N ARG A 211 -14.56 -11.06 6.25
CA ARG A 211 -13.72 -11.98 7.03
C ARG A 211 -12.94 -12.93 6.12
N SER A 212 -13.59 -13.47 5.09
CA SER A 212 -12.94 -14.34 4.10
C SER A 212 -11.82 -13.60 3.38
N TYR A 213 -12.06 -12.37 2.96
CA TYR A 213 -11.04 -11.51 2.35
C TYR A 213 -9.85 -11.30 3.30
N HIS A 214 -10.07 -10.95 4.57
CA HIS A 214 -8.98 -10.79 5.54
C HIS A 214 -8.22 -12.09 5.83
N LEU A 215 -8.89 -13.25 5.76
CA LEU A 215 -8.22 -14.53 5.88
C LEU A 215 -7.32 -14.83 4.67
N MET A 216 -7.76 -14.47 3.45
CA MET A 216 -6.91 -14.54 2.25
C MET A 216 -5.67 -13.65 2.39
N LEU A 217 -5.83 -12.38 2.82
CA LEU A 217 -4.70 -11.48 3.09
C LEU A 217 -3.68 -12.13 4.02
N LYS A 218 -4.14 -12.75 5.11
CA LYS A 218 -3.26 -13.43 6.07
C LYS A 218 -2.60 -14.66 5.47
N ALA A 219 -3.35 -15.48 4.72
CA ALA A 219 -2.83 -16.73 4.18
C ALA A 219 -1.70 -16.52 3.17
N ASN A 220 -1.80 -15.45 2.35
CA ASN A 220 -0.81 -15.17 1.33
C ASN A 220 0.40 -14.35 1.82
N LEU A 221 0.35 -13.84 3.06
CA LEU A 221 1.37 -12.94 3.60
C LEU A 221 2.71 -13.64 3.89
N ALA A 222 2.67 -14.91 4.33
CA ALA A 222 3.85 -15.62 4.83
C ALA A 222 4.99 -15.74 3.80
N GLN A 223 4.65 -15.90 2.52
CA GLN A 223 5.63 -16.00 1.44
C GLN A 223 6.40 -14.67 1.22
N ASP A 224 5.71 -13.54 1.40
CA ASP A 224 6.31 -12.21 1.22
C ASP A 224 7.11 -11.76 2.44
N ILE A 225 6.67 -12.13 3.64
CA ILE A 225 7.44 -11.87 4.88
C ILE A 225 8.84 -12.49 4.78
N ARG A 226 8.96 -13.70 4.22
CA ARG A 226 10.26 -14.39 4.06
C ARG A 226 11.21 -13.69 3.09
N LEU A 227 10.71 -12.81 2.24
CA LEU A 227 11.51 -12.01 1.31
C LEU A 227 12.06 -10.74 1.97
N CYS A 228 11.53 -10.33 3.12
CA CYS A 228 11.96 -9.14 3.83
C CYS A 228 13.12 -9.47 4.76
N ASP A 229 14.13 -8.61 4.79
CA ASP A 229 15.21 -8.68 5.78
C ASP A 229 14.71 -8.17 7.14
N HIS A 230 13.80 -7.17 7.13
CA HIS A 230 13.19 -6.59 8.31
C HIS A 230 11.69 -6.44 8.13
N LEU A 231 10.91 -6.86 9.13
CA LEU A 231 9.46 -6.75 9.13
C LEU A 231 8.97 -5.77 10.19
N ILE A 232 8.25 -4.74 9.75
CA ILE A 232 7.51 -3.82 10.60
C ILE A 232 6.08 -4.32 10.68
N GLN A 233 5.66 -4.79 11.86
CA GLN A 233 4.33 -5.36 12.09
C GLN A 233 3.52 -4.41 12.96
N VAL A 234 2.45 -3.81 12.40
CA VAL A 234 1.58 -2.87 13.13
C VAL A 234 0.40 -3.62 13.73
N ASN A 235 0.55 -4.17 14.94
CA ASN A 235 -0.45 -5.02 15.59
C ASN A 235 -1.57 -4.23 16.30
N GLU A 236 -1.29 -3.01 16.72
CA GLU A 236 -2.16 -2.14 17.53
C GLU A 236 -3.46 -1.77 16.78
N LEU A 237 -3.46 -1.89 15.46
CA LEU A 237 -4.61 -1.57 14.61
C LEU A 237 -5.57 -2.74 14.36
N SER A 238 -5.42 -3.86 15.07
CA SER A 238 -6.29 -5.05 14.88
C SER A 238 -7.78 -4.76 15.10
N ALA A 239 -8.12 -3.81 15.98
CA ALA A 239 -9.49 -3.40 16.26
C ALA A 239 -10.05 -2.34 15.28
N VAL A 240 -9.19 -1.65 14.52
CA VAL A 240 -9.61 -0.62 13.56
C VAL A 240 -10.35 -1.25 12.38
N SER A 241 -11.47 -0.65 11.97
CA SER A 241 -12.19 -1.07 10.77
C SER A 241 -11.42 -0.68 9.50
N THR A 242 -11.58 -1.46 8.44
CA THR A 242 -10.95 -1.20 7.12
C THR A 242 -11.39 0.15 6.52
N PHE A 243 -12.56 0.67 6.89
CA PHE A 243 -13.14 1.92 6.37
C PHE A 243 -13.26 3.03 7.42
N ASP A 244 -12.59 2.90 8.55
CA ASP A 244 -12.59 3.90 9.62
C ASP A 244 -11.53 4.98 9.39
N LEU A 245 -11.88 5.98 8.57
CA LEU A 245 -10.98 7.09 8.25
C LEU A 245 -10.71 8.01 9.46
N SER A 246 -11.56 7.99 10.50
CA SER A 246 -11.32 8.75 11.74
C SER A 246 -10.10 8.25 12.52
N SER A 247 -9.58 7.07 12.15
CA SER A 247 -8.41 6.45 12.77
C SER A 247 -7.06 7.00 12.28
N LEU A 248 -7.02 8.07 11.46
CA LEU A 248 -5.81 8.63 10.86
C LEU A 248 -4.67 8.83 11.88
N ASN A 249 -4.89 9.68 12.88
CA ASN A 249 -3.85 9.99 13.88
C ASN A 249 -3.38 8.75 14.66
N LYS A 250 -4.33 7.88 15.05
CA LYS A 250 -4.01 6.61 15.71
C LYS A 250 -3.19 5.70 14.80
N GLY A 251 -3.53 5.63 13.52
CA GLY A 251 -2.82 4.86 12.52
C GLY A 251 -1.38 5.34 12.37
N VAL A 252 -1.19 6.64 12.18
CA VAL A 252 0.13 7.28 12.03
C VAL A 252 1.02 6.98 13.25
N MET A 253 0.52 7.20 14.47
CA MET A 253 1.29 6.93 15.69
C MET A 253 1.67 5.45 15.82
N ALA A 254 0.72 4.54 15.60
CA ALA A 254 0.99 3.10 15.67
C ALA A 254 2.05 2.66 14.65
N GLY A 255 2.02 3.23 13.45
CA GLY A 255 3.02 2.95 12.41
C GLY A 255 4.40 3.47 12.76
N TYR A 256 4.47 4.70 13.27
CA TYR A 256 5.71 5.31 13.73
C TYR A 256 6.38 4.48 14.85
N ASP A 257 5.62 4.14 15.90
CA ASP A 257 6.13 3.37 17.03
C ASP A 257 6.58 1.95 16.61
N ALA A 258 5.81 1.31 15.71
CA ALA A 258 6.18 -0.01 15.20
C ALA A 258 7.48 0.04 14.38
N ALA A 259 7.65 1.08 13.56
CA ALA A 259 8.87 1.27 12.78
C ALA A 259 10.07 1.57 13.67
N MET A 260 9.95 2.50 14.63
CA MET A 260 11.03 2.85 15.55
C MET A 260 11.53 1.63 16.32
N LYS A 261 10.64 0.76 16.83
CA LYS A 261 11.02 -0.50 17.50
C LYS A 261 11.90 -1.43 16.66
N VAL A 262 11.75 -1.38 15.33
CA VAL A 262 12.56 -2.19 14.39
C VAL A 262 13.86 -1.46 14.06
N LEU A 263 13.79 -0.17 13.72
CA LEU A 263 14.93 0.63 13.29
C LEU A 263 15.98 0.80 14.39
N GLU A 264 15.56 1.06 15.64
CA GLU A 264 16.46 1.18 16.81
C GLU A 264 17.24 -0.10 17.11
N LYS A 265 16.76 -1.26 16.71
CA LYS A 265 17.46 -2.54 16.90
C LYS A 265 18.53 -2.79 15.83
N ILE A 266 18.36 -2.21 14.66
CA ILE A 266 19.24 -2.47 13.51
C ILE A 266 20.43 -1.51 13.54
N GLU A 267 20.18 -0.26 13.85
CA GLU A 267 21.22 0.77 14.04
C GLU A 267 20.96 1.46 15.38
N PRO A 268 21.73 1.13 16.44
CA PRO A 268 21.68 1.95 17.64
C PRO A 268 22.14 3.36 17.25
N TRP A 269 21.20 4.29 17.20
CA TRP A 269 21.43 5.70 16.87
C TRP A 269 22.54 6.21 17.76
N LYS A 270 23.61 6.64 17.16
CA LYS A 270 24.64 7.42 17.87
C LYS A 270 23.96 8.68 18.37
N ASN A 271 23.78 8.75 19.69
CA ASN A 271 23.43 9.95 20.43
C ASN A 271 24.43 11.07 20.14
#